data_8d2123671dbb33de7595e7e132fe37d2
#
_entry.id   8d2123671dbb33de7595e7e132fe37d2
#
_cell.length_a   1.000
_cell.length_b   1.000
_cell.length_c   1.000
_cell.angle_alpha   90.00
_cell.angle_beta   90.00
_cell.angle_gamma   90.00
#
_symmetry.space_group_name_H-M   'P 1'
#
loop_
_entity.id
_entity.type
_entity.pdbx_description
1 polymer ?
#
loop_
_entity_poly.entity_id
_entity_poly.type
_entity_poly.pdbx_seq_one_letter_code
_entity_poly.pdbx_strand_id
1 'polypeptide(L)'
;MSTPHSSSASDAATIPSTWPLGPLLGFDTETTGVDPSGDRLVTAALVWRAAPRADGVRPQSVTTWLADPGVEIPEAAAAVHGVTTERARAEGRPATEVLAEVSEHLVAAMAAGTPVVAFNASYDLTLMEAELARHGLPTMRSRLGRELGPIADPLVLDRAVDRYRRGKRRLGDLCEVYGVRVDEALHTAEVDVAATLDVLEALAAAHPKLSELGPDELVAFQARAHRTWAESFNEWLARKNPSRTPAQTAWPLPDSPTH
;
A
#
# COMPACT_ATOMS: atom_id res chain seq x y z
N MET A 1 -35.74 -50.90 -22.42
CA MET A 1 -34.73 -50.85 -21.36
C MET A 1 -33.63 -49.91 -21.81
N SER A 2 -33.74 -48.67 -21.44
CA SER A 2 -32.77 -47.62 -21.81
C SER A 2 -31.98 -47.24 -20.54
N THR A 3 -30.69 -47.43 -20.56
CA THR A 3 -29.79 -47.02 -19.54
C THR A 3 -29.48 -45.51 -19.65
N PRO A 4 -29.48 -44.72 -18.57
CA PRO A 4 -29.05 -43.34 -18.63
C PRO A 4 -27.53 -43.26 -18.55
N HIS A 5 -26.93 -42.50 -19.47
CA HIS A 5 -25.54 -42.08 -19.42
C HIS A 5 -25.36 -41.09 -18.29
N SER A 6 -24.54 -41.51 -17.34
CA SER A 6 -24.00 -40.66 -16.27
C SER A 6 -22.97 -39.68 -16.91
N SER A 7 -23.30 -38.44 -16.95
CA SER A 7 -22.38 -37.35 -17.27
C SER A 7 -21.51 -37.10 -16.02
N SER A 8 -20.25 -37.45 -16.08
CA SER A 8 -19.26 -37.08 -15.08
C SER A 8 -18.96 -35.61 -15.25
N ALA A 9 -19.47 -34.79 -14.35
CA ALA A 9 -18.99 -33.41 -14.18
C ALA A 9 -17.52 -33.50 -13.76
N SER A 10 -16.65 -32.94 -14.59
CA SER A 10 -15.24 -32.74 -14.27
C SER A 10 -15.17 -31.78 -13.06
N ASP A 11 -14.78 -32.33 -11.90
CA ASP A 11 -14.32 -31.52 -10.78
C ASP A 11 -13.02 -30.80 -11.22
N ALA A 12 -13.19 -29.60 -11.73
CA ALA A 12 -12.08 -28.68 -11.85
C ALA A 12 -11.63 -28.38 -10.42
N ALA A 13 -10.54 -29.00 -10.00
CA ALA A 13 -9.89 -28.71 -8.73
C ALA A 13 -9.64 -27.19 -8.67
N THR A 14 -10.43 -26.51 -7.86
CA THR A 14 -10.22 -25.10 -7.54
C THR A 14 -8.89 -25.02 -6.82
N ILE A 15 -7.85 -24.60 -7.51
CA ILE A 15 -6.56 -24.27 -6.89
C ILE A 15 -6.88 -23.19 -5.86
N PRO A 16 -6.61 -23.40 -4.56
CA PRO A 16 -6.83 -22.36 -3.57
C PRO A 16 -6.01 -21.15 -4.01
N SER A 17 -6.68 -20.06 -4.37
CA SER A 17 -5.99 -18.83 -4.75
C SER A 17 -5.30 -18.30 -3.49
N THR A 18 -3.99 -18.44 -3.46
CA THR A 18 -3.19 -17.73 -2.46
C THR A 18 -3.42 -16.24 -2.66
N TRP A 19 -3.50 -15.47 -1.58
CA TRP A 19 -3.84 -14.03 -1.65
C TRP A 19 -2.98 -13.22 -2.65
N PRO A 20 -1.69 -13.52 -2.91
CA PRO A 20 -0.91 -12.77 -3.90
C PRO A 20 -1.39 -12.94 -5.35
N LEU A 21 -2.08 -14.05 -5.63
CA LEU A 21 -2.68 -14.35 -6.94
C LEU A 21 -4.16 -13.97 -7.02
N GLY A 22 -4.77 -13.57 -5.91
CA GLY A 22 -6.11 -12.98 -5.88
C GLY A 22 -6.12 -11.54 -6.41
N PRO A 23 -7.28 -10.88 -6.39
CA PRO A 23 -7.35 -9.45 -6.68
C PRO A 23 -6.56 -8.65 -5.64
N LEU A 24 -5.90 -7.58 -6.09
CA LEU A 24 -5.12 -6.65 -5.28
C LEU A 24 -5.52 -5.21 -5.62
N LEU A 25 -5.50 -4.32 -4.63
CA LEU A 25 -5.62 -2.89 -4.84
C LEU A 25 -4.33 -2.20 -4.43
N GLY A 26 -3.50 -1.83 -5.40
CA GLY A 26 -2.32 -1.01 -5.17
C GLY A 26 -2.69 0.43 -4.87
N PHE A 27 -1.96 1.08 -3.97
CA PHE A 27 -2.21 2.44 -3.51
C PHE A 27 -0.91 3.18 -3.25
N ASP A 28 -0.86 4.45 -3.67
CA ASP A 28 0.25 5.37 -3.39
C ASP A 28 -0.24 6.81 -3.41
N THR A 29 0.46 7.70 -2.69
CA THR A 29 0.14 9.12 -2.58
C THR A 29 1.37 10.00 -2.74
N GLU A 30 1.21 11.15 -3.42
CA GLU A 30 2.15 12.24 -3.37
C GLU A 30 1.62 13.37 -2.48
N THR A 31 2.51 14.03 -1.77
CA THR A 31 2.15 14.91 -0.66
C THR A 31 2.98 16.18 -0.63
N THR A 32 2.57 17.14 0.19
CA THR A 32 3.31 18.40 0.40
C THR A 32 4.63 18.20 1.17
N GLY A 33 4.88 17.03 1.76
CA GLY A 33 6.10 16.76 2.53
C GLY A 33 6.18 15.33 3.06
N VAL A 34 6.86 15.14 4.19
CA VAL A 34 7.20 13.80 4.73
C VAL A 34 6.55 13.50 6.09
N ASP A 35 5.71 14.38 6.58
CA ASP A 35 4.93 14.17 7.82
C ASP A 35 3.50 13.76 7.48
N PRO A 36 3.13 12.48 7.57
CA PRO A 36 1.81 12.02 7.18
C PRO A 36 0.68 12.57 8.05
N SER A 37 0.98 13.14 9.21
CA SER A 37 -0.02 13.76 10.09
C SER A 37 -0.18 15.27 9.82
N GLY A 38 0.85 15.91 9.32
CA GLY A 38 0.92 17.36 9.11
C GLY A 38 0.75 17.77 7.66
N ASP A 39 1.23 16.98 6.73
CA ASP A 39 1.21 17.27 5.29
C ASP A 39 -0.17 17.03 4.66
N ARG A 40 -0.28 17.38 3.38
CA ARG A 40 -1.52 17.34 2.60
C ARG A 40 -1.39 16.42 1.41
N LEU A 41 -2.51 15.80 1.02
CA LEU A 41 -2.61 15.03 -0.21
C LEU A 41 -2.49 15.96 -1.42
N VAL A 42 -1.61 15.60 -2.37
CA VAL A 42 -1.46 16.26 -3.67
C VAL A 42 -1.97 15.36 -4.78
N THR A 43 -1.49 14.11 -4.87
CA THR A 43 -2.03 13.12 -5.81
C THR A 43 -2.28 11.79 -5.10
N ALA A 44 -3.20 11.01 -5.65
CA ALA A 44 -3.40 9.62 -5.27
C ALA A 44 -3.50 8.75 -6.51
N ALA A 45 -3.00 7.54 -6.44
CA ALA A 45 -3.15 6.53 -7.47
C ALA A 45 -3.65 5.22 -6.88
N LEU A 46 -4.62 4.62 -7.56
CA LEU A 46 -5.10 3.26 -7.30
C LEU A 46 -4.90 2.40 -8.54
N VAL A 47 -4.31 1.24 -8.36
CA VAL A 47 -4.21 0.22 -9.41
C VAL A 47 -4.94 -1.02 -8.95
N TRP A 48 -6.10 -1.27 -9.54
CA TRP A 48 -6.78 -2.54 -9.37
C TRP A 48 -6.10 -3.59 -10.25
N ARG A 49 -5.62 -4.66 -9.64
CA ARG A 49 -5.05 -5.82 -10.34
C ARG A 49 -5.94 -7.04 -10.09
N ALA A 50 -6.59 -7.53 -11.14
CA ALA A 50 -7.44 -8.71 -11.04
C ALA A 50 -6.61 -10.00 -10.85
N ALA A 51 -7.28 -11.09 -10.45
CA ALA A 51 -6.68 -12.41 -10.50
C ALA A 51 -6.24 -12.77 -11.94
N PRO A 52 -5.21 -13.63 -12.12
CA PRO A 52 -4.77 -14.03 -13.44
C PRO A 52 -5.88 -14.77 -14.20
N ARG A 53 -5.97 -14.49 -15.51
CA ARG A 53 -6.80 -15.24 -16.44
C ARG A 53 -6.16 -16.58 -16.78
N ALA A 54 -6.86 -17.43 -17.53
CA ALA A 54 -6.34 -18.72 -17.98
C ALA A 54 -5.06 -18.62 -18.83
N ASP A 55 -4.85 -17.48 -19.50
CA ASP A 55 -3.63 -17.15 -20.27
C ASP A 55 -2.48 -16.61 -19.39
N GLY A 56 -2.67 -16.52 -18.08
CA GLY A 56 -1.71 -15.98 -17.12
C GLY A 56 -1.69 -14.45 -17.03
N VAL A 57 -2.42 -13.73 -17.89
CA VAL A 57 -2.47 -12.28 -17.87
C VAL A 57 -3.29 -11.80 -16.67
N ARG A 58 -2.79 -10.81 -15.95
CA ARG A 58 -3.52 -10.10 -14.87
C ARG A 58 -4.03 -8.76 -15.37
N PRO A 59 -5.34 -8.62 -15.64
CA PRO A 59 -5.90 -7.33 -16.03
C PRO A 59 -5.69 -6.28 -14.94
N GLN A 60 -5.40 -5.07 -15.37
CA GLN A 60 -5.23 -3.91 -14.48
C GLN A 60 -6.10 -2.75 -14.94
N SER A 61 -6.53 -1.95 -14.00
CA SER A 61 -7.11 -0.62 -14.25
C SER A 61 -6.48 0.38 -13.29
N VAL A 62 -6.19 1.56 -13.79
CA VAL A 62 -5.55 2.66 -13.06
C VAL A 62 -6.56 3.78 -12.89
N THR A 63 -6.61 4.35 -11.70
CA THR A 63 -7.37 5.57 -11.40
C THR A 63 -6.46 6.51 -10.63
N THR A 64 -6.38 7.75 -11.08
CA THR A 64 -5.54 8.78 -10.46
C THR A 64 -6.37 10.02 -10.12
N TRP A 65 -5.94 10.71 -9.09
CA TRP A 65 -6.55 11.97 -8.66
C TRP A 65 -5.45 13.02 -8.47
N LEU A 66 -5.79 14.25 -8.83
CA LEU A 66 -5.04 15.44 -8.47
C LEU A 66 -5.94 16.28 -7.56
N ALA A 67 -5.47 16.57 -6.35
CA ALA A 67 -6.14 17.41 -5.38
C ALA A 67 -5.52 18.81 -5.36
N ASP A 68 -6.33 19.84 -5.13
CA ASP A 68 -5.85 21.11 -4.60
C ASP A 68 -5.69 20.96 -3.07
N PRO A 69 -4.46 20.93 -2.54
CA PRO A 69 -4.22 20.76 -1.11
C PRO A 69 -4.65 21.97 -0.27
N GLY A 70 -5.03 23.08 -0.89
CA GLY A 70 -5.40 24.34 -0.22
C GLY A 70 -4.23 25.06 0.46
N VAL A 71 -3.02 24.54 0.32
CA VAL A 71 -1.76 25.08 0.85
C VAL A 71 -0.70 25.14 -0.24
N GLU A 72 0.41 25.80 0.04
CA GLU A 72 1.56 25.80 -0.85
C GLU A 72 2.24 24.41 -0.87
N ILE A 73 2.60 23.94 -2.06
CA ILE A 73 3.42 22.75 -2.25
C ILE A 73 4.88 23.20 -2.26
N PRO A 74 5.71 22.76 -1.29
CA PRO A 74 7.12 23.13 -1.25
C PRO A 74 7.86 22.72 -2.52
N GLU A 75 8.82 23.53 -2.97
CA GLU A 75 9.63 23.22 -4.16
C GLU A 75 10.31 21.86 -4.08
N ALA A 76 10.74 21.45 -2.88
CA ALA A 76 11.36 20.14 -2.67
C ALA A 76 10.38 18.97 -2.95
N ALA A 77 9.10 19.10 -2.61
CA ALA A 77 8.08 18.13 -2.92
C ALA A 77 7.72 18.18 -4.42
N ALA A 78 7.51 19.37 -4.97
CA ALA A 78 7.23 19.56 -6.40
C ALA A 78 8.36 19.01 -7.30
N ALA A 79 9.61 19.09 -6.87
CA ALA A 79 10.76 18.51 -7.59
C ALA A 79 10.73 16.98 -7.63
N VAL A 80 10.06 16.32 -6.69
CA VAL A 80 9.92 14.85 -6.64
C VAL A 80 8.79 14.40 -7.55
N HIS A 81 7.58 14.91 -7.37
CA HIS A 81 6.38 14.40 -8.05
C HIS A 81 5.90 15.27 -9.23
N GLY A 82 6.56 16.38 -9.51
CA GLY A 82 6.29 17.22 -10.69
C GLY A 82 5.01 18.07 -10.63
N VAL A 83 4.34 18.18 -9.47
CA VAL A 83 3.13 18.98 -9.30
C VAL A 83 3.47 20.25 -8.53
N THR A 84 3.30 21.42 -9.17
CA THR A 84 3.48 22.72 -8.52
C THR A 84 2.19 23.20 -7.86
N THR A 85 2.29 24.18 -6.97
CA THR A 85 1.12 24.83 -6.35
C THR A 85 0.17 25.39 -7.41
N GLU A 86 0.70 26.02 -8.44
CA GLU A 86 -0.09 26.63 -9.52
C GLU A 86 -0.88 25.57 -10.28
N ARG A 87 -0.24 24.43 -10.60
CA ARG A 87 -0.88 23.31 -11.28
C ARG A 87 -1.97 22.69 -10.41
N ALA A 88 -1.68 22.44 -9.13
CA ALA A 88 -2.66 21.87 -8.21
C ALA A 88 -3.91 22.77 -8.05
N ARG A 89 -3.71 24.11 -7.98
CA ARG A 89 -4.83 25.08 -7.92
C ARG A 89 -5.62 25.19 -9.22
N ALA A 90 -4.96 25.03 -10.38
CA ALA A 90 -5.61 25.18 -11.67
C ALA A 90 -6.35 23.94 -12.14
N GLU A 91 -5.82 22.76 -11.84
CA GLU A 91 -6.27 21.47 -12.38
C GLU A 91 -6.80 20.52 -11.30
N GLY A 92 -6.44 20.75 -10.04
CA GLY A 92 -6.80 19.90 -8.92
C GLY A 92 -8.27 20.02 -8.54
N ARG A 93 -8.83 18.91 -8.09
CA ARG A 93 -10.17 18.86 -7.52
C ARG A 93 -10.13 19.26 -6.03
N PRO A 94 -11.26 19.67 -5.43
CA PRO A 94 -11.34 19.89 -4.00
C PRO A 94 -10.83 18.67 -3.21
N ALA A 95 -9.91 18.87 -2.24
CA ALA A 95 -9.33 17.80 -1.46
C ALA A 95 -10.39 16.90 -0.80
N THR A 96 -11.50 17.50 -0.32
CA THR A 96 -12.60 16.76 0.30
C THR A 96 -13.26 15.75 -0.64
N GLU A 97 -13.40 16.07 -1.93
CA GLU A 97 -13.96 15.16 -2.92
C GLU A 97 -13.00 14.02 -3.22
N VAL A 98 -11.71 14.36 -3.45
CA VAL A 98 -10.67 13.36 -3.72
C VAL A 98 -10.53 12.39 -2.55
N LEU A 99 -10.44 12.90 -1.32
CA LEU A 99 -10.35 12.09 -0.11
C LEU A 99 -11.55 11.15 0.06
N ALA A 100 -12.77 11.67 -0.20
CA ALA A 100 -13.98 10.86 -0.12
C ALA A 100 -13.94 9.69 -1.11
N GLU A 101 -13.61 9.94 -2.39
CA GLU A 101 -13.54 8.93 -3.43
C GLU A 101 -12.44 7.90 -3.17
N VAL A 102 -11.20 8.35 -2.89
CA VAL A 102 -10.09 7.46 -2.61
C VAL A 102 -10.39 6.56 -1.41
N SER A 103 -10.89 7.15 -0.31
CA SER A 103 -11.22 6.38 0.89
C SER A 103 -12.38 5.40 0.66
N GLU A 104 -13.33 5.71 -0.23
CA GLU A 104 -14.40 4.80 -0.61
C GLU A 104 -13.84 3.53 -1.27
N HIS A 105 -12.94 3.68 -2.24
CA HIS A 105 -12.29 2.55 -2.89
C HIS A 105 -11.48 1.70 -1.92
N LEU A 106 -10.69 2.32 -1.04
CA LEU A 106 -9.89 1.62 -0.04
C LEU A 106 -10.76 0.84 0.94
N VAL A 107 -11.81 1.48 1.48
CA VAL A 107 -12.77 0.84 2.39
C VAL A 107 -13.50 -0.31 1.70
N ALA A 108 -13.97 -0.12 0.46
CA ALA A 108 -14.65 -1.17 -0.29
C ALA A 108 -13.74 -2.39 -0.52
N ALA A 109 -12.47 -2.19 -0.88
CA ALA A 109 -11.50 -3.27 -1.04
C ALA A 109 -11.28 -4.02 0.28
N MET A 110 -11.00 -3.30 1.37
CA MET A 110 -10.77 -3.88 2.69
C MET A 110 -12.01 -4.62 3.21
N ALA A 111 -13.21 -4.09 2.98
CA ALA A 111 -14.47 -4.74 3.37
C ALA A 111 -14.73 -6.02 2.57
N ALA A 112 -14.32 -6.07 1.31
CA ALA A 112 -14.39 -7.25 0.45
C ALA A 112 -13.28 -8.28 0.72
N GLY A 113 -12.34 -8.00 1.65
CA GLY A 113 -11.19 -8.87 1.92
C GLY A 113 -10.09 -8.80 0.86
N THR A 114 -10.13 -7.81 -0.04
CA THR A 114 -9.08 -7.57 -1.03
C THR A 114 -7.92 -6.82 -0.37
N PRO A 115 -6.68 -7.34 -0.44
CA PRO A 115 -5.54 -6.66 0.14
C PRO A 115 -5.27 -5.32 -0.55
N VAL A 116 -5.14 -4.27 0.28
CA VAL A 116 -4.58 -2.99 -0.14
C VAL A 116 -3.06 -3.10 -0.07
N VAL A 117 -2.38 -2.77 -1.16
CA VAL A 117 -0.93 -2.91 -1.32
C VAL A 117 -0.33 -1.52 -1.43
N ALA A 118 0.53 -1.14 -0.48
CA ALA A 118 1.25 0.13 -0.53
C ALA A 118 2.69 -0.08 -0.05
N PHE A 119 3.64 0.61 -0.68
CA PHE A 119 5.03 0.57 -0.27
C PHE A 119 5.27 1.56 0.87
N ASN A 120 5.65 1.08 2.05
CA ASN A 120 5.67 1.88 3.27
C ASN A 120 4.25 2.34 3.68
N ALA A 121 3.31 1.41 3.61
CA ALA A 121 1.87 1.62 3.77
C ALA A 121 1.46 2.47 5.00
N SER A 122 2.28 2.46 6.05
CA SER A 122 2.03 3.26 7.25
C SER A 122 1.98 4.76 6.95
N TYR A 123 2.77 5.23 5.97
CA TYR A 123 2.76 6.63 5.57
C TYR A 123 1.43 7.03 4.93
N ASP A 124 1.06 6.34 3.85
CA ASP A 124 -0.13 6.68 3.06
C ASP A 124 -1.42 6.50 3.85
N LEU A 125 -1.51 5.43 4.63
CA LEU A 125 -2.69 5.17 5.44
C LEU A 125 -2.84 6.17 6.59
N THR A 126 -1.73 6.61 7.20
CA THR A 126 -1.75 7.65 8.23
C THR A 126 -2.16 8.99 7.64
N LEU A 127 -1.61 9.34 6.45
CA LEU A 127 -2.00 10.54 5.72
C LEU A 127 -3.51 10.55 5.45
N MET A 128 -4.05 9.46 4.91
CA MET A 128 -5.48 9.36 4.60
C MET A 128 -6.35 9.53 5.85
N GLU A 129 -6.03 8.87 6.96
CA GLU A 129 -6.77 9.01 8.22
C GLU A 129 -6.70 10.45 8.75
N ALA A 130 -5.51 11.07 8.71
CA ALA A 130 -5.30 12.44 9.16
C ALA A 130 -6.04 13.46 8.28
N GLU A 131 -5.96 13.31 6.96
CA GLU A 131 -6.66 14.19 6.01
C GLU A 131 -8.18 14.07 6.11
N LEU A 132 -8.72 12.85 6.18
CA LEU A 132 -10.15 12.62 6.39
C LEU A 132 -10.63 13.30 7.68
N ALA A 133 -9.91 13.11 8.79
CA ALA A 133 -10.26 13.74 10.07
C ALA A 133 -10.17 15.27 9.99
N ARG A 134 -9.14 15.82 9.35
CA ARG A 134 -8.94 17.27 9.18
C ARG A 134 -10.07 17.94 8.42
N HIS A 135 -10.62 17.24 7.44
CA HIS A 135 -11.74 17.72 6.62
C HIS A 135 -13.13 17.35 7.19
N GLY A 136 -13.18 16.76 8.39
CA GLY A 136 -14.45 16.36 9.03
C GLY A 136 -15.14 15.20 8.30
N LEU A 137 -14.41 14.44 7.49
CA LEU A 137 -14.91 13.25 6.82
C LEU A 137 -14.78 12.02 7.73
N PRO A 138 -15.67 11.02 7.61
CA PRO A 138 -15.52 9.77 8.33
C PRO A 138 -14.21 9.08 7.94
N THR A 139 -13.38 8.72 8.93
CA THR A 139 -12.13 8.00 8.70
C THR A 139 -12.40 6.58 8.21
N MET A 140 -11.42 5.97 7.55
CA MET A 140 -11.56 4.61 7.02
C MET A 140 -11.81 3.60 8.15
N ARG A 141 -11.13 3.76 9.30
CA ARG A 141 -11.38 2.93 10.50
C ARG A 141 -12.80 3.05 11.01
N SER A 142 -13.34 4.29 11.09
CA SER A 142 -14.72 4.49 11.54
C SER A 142 -15.75 3.88 10.58
N ARG A 143 -15.49 3.92 9.28
CA ARG A 143 -16.35 3.32 8.24
C ARG A 143 -16.30 1.80 8.25
N LEU A 144 -15.13 1.21 8.50
CA LEU A 144 -14.96 -0.25 8.61
C LEU A 144 -15.49 -0.80 9.93
N GLY A 145 -15.55 0.02 11.00
CA GLY A 145 -15.88 -0.44 12.36
C GLY A 145 -14.82 -1.38 12.95
N ARG A 146 -13.61 -1.42 12.38
CA ARG A 146 -12.46 -2.24 12.78
C ARG A 146 -11.16 -1.63 12.34
N GLU A 147 -10.04 -2.22 12.73
CA GLU A 147 -8.72 -1.84 12.21
C GLU A 147 -8.61 -2.05 10.70
N LEU A 148 -7.71 -1.27 10.07
CA LEU A 148 -7.47 -1.34 8.63
C LEU A 148 -6.89 -2.69 8.21
N GLY A 149 -7.37 -3.25 7.13
CA GLY A 149 -6.87 -4.48 6.53
C GLY A 149 -7.93 -5.25 5.74
N PRO A 150 -7.51 -6.22 4.91
CA PRO A 150 -6.12 -6.68 4.77
C PRO A 150 -5.21 -5.68 4.06
N ILE A 151 -3.94 -5.63 4.47
CA ILE A 151 -2.89 -4.77 3.92
C ILE A 151 -1.65 -5.63 3.64
N ALA A 152 -0.97 -5.35 2.53
CA ALA A 152 0.33 -5.91 2.23
C ALA A 152 1.34 -4.79 1.91
N ASP A 153 2.41 -4.70 2.70
CA ASP A 153 3.49 -3.72 2.54
C ASP A 153 4.78 -4.44 2.15
N PRO A 154 5.22 -4.36 0.89
CA PRO A 154 6.44 -5.04 0.44
C PRO A 154 7.68 -4.64 1.23
N LEU A 155 7.77 -3.42 1.75
CA LEU A 155 8.89 -2.98 2.57
C LEU A 155 8.94 -3.73 3.92
N VAL A 156 7.80 -3.88 4.57
CA VAL A 156 7.70 -4.59 5.85
C VAL A 156 7.90 -6.08 5.66
N LEU A 157 7.32 -6.65 4.61
CA LEU A 157 7.48 -8.06 4.27
C LEU A 157 8.93 -8.41 3.93
N ASP A 158 9.60 -7.60 3.09
CA ASP A 158 11.01 -7.79 2.76
C ASP A 158 11.91 -7.72 4.02
N ARG A 159 11.66 -6.76 4.91
CA ARG A 159 12.37 -6.69 6.19
C ARG A 159 12.16 -7.92 7.07
N ALA A 160 10.99 -8.52 6.99
CA ALA A 160 10.65 -9.71 7.78
C ALA A 160 11.36 -10.97 7.27
N VAL A 161 11.38 -11.18 5.95
CA VAL A 161 11.92 -12.41 5.34
C VAL A 161 13.42 -12.35 5.07
N ASP A 162 13.96 -11.15 4.83
CA ASP A 162 15.40 -10.93 4.60
C ASP A 162 15.99 -9.84 5.53
N ARG A 163 15.90 -10.14 6.82
CA ARG A 163 16.28 -9.20 7.91
C ARG A 163 17.71 -8.66 7.77
N TYR A 164 18.63 -9.48 7.31
CA TYR A 164 20.08 -9.18 7.32
C TYR A 164 20.62 -8.73 5.97
N ARG A 165 19.76 -8.56 4.95
CA ARG A 165 20.19 -8.06 3.66
C ARG A 165 20.82 -6.67 3.80
N ARG A 166 21.99 -6.52 3.25
CA ARG A 166 22.71 -5.25 3.20
C ARG A 166 22.11 -4.33 2.13
N GLY A 167 22.25 -3.04 2.34
CA GLY A 167 21.80 -2.02 1.38
C GLY A 167 20.53 -1.31 1.81
N LYS A 168 20.06 -0.44 0.92
CA LYS A 168 18.81 0.31 1.10
C LYS A 168 17.62 -0.59 0.75
N ARG A 169 16.42 -0.11 1.11
CA ARG A 169 15.15 -0.81 0.86
C ARG A 169 14.10 0.18 0.34
N ARG A 170 14.50 1.00 -0.62
CA ARG A 170 13.55 1.83 -1.38
C ARG A 170 12.86 0.96 -2.42
N LEU A 171 11.77 1.43 -3.00
CA LEU A 171 11.05 0.67 -4.04
C LEU A 171 12.00 0.24 -5.18
N GLY A 172 12.80 1.16 -5.73
CA GLY A 172 13.79 0.84 -6.77
C GLY A 172 14.84 -0.20 -6.34
N ASP A 173 15.33 -0.14 -5.08
CA ASP A 173 16.26 -1.14 -4.56
C ASP A 173 15.61 -2.54 -4.50
N LEU A 174 14.31 -2.62 -4.17
CA LEU A 174 13.57 -3.89 -4.14
C LEU A 174 13.24 -4.38 -5.56
N CYS A 175 12.96 -3.49 -6.50
CA CYS A 175 12.82 -3.86 -7.91
C CYS A 175 14.08 -4.57 -8.42
N GLU A 176 15.27 -4.03 -8.14
CA GLU A 176 16.54 -4.68 -8.49
C GLU A 176 16.70 -6.06 -7.83
N VAL A 177 16.42 -6.15 -6.52
CA VAL A 177 16.55 -7.39 -5.74
C VAL A 177 15.64 -8.49 -6.25
N TYR A 178 14.40 -8.15 -6.58
CA TYR A 178 13.39 -9.12 -7.03
C TYR A 178 13.27 -9.25 -8.54
N GLY A 179 14.16 -8.58 -9.31
CA GLY A 179 14.20 -8.65 -10.77
C GLY A 179 12.99 -8.04 -11.47
N VAL A 180 12.34 -7.08 -10.81
CA VAL A 180 11.22 -6.31 -11.38
C VAL A 180 11.79 -5.23 -12.30
N ARG A 181 11.34 -5.23 -13.55
CA ARG A 181 11.69 -4.17 -14.50
C ARG A 181 10.82 -2.96 -14.25
N VAL A 182 11.45 -1.82 -14.10
CA VAL A 182 10.76 -0.53 -13.98
C VAL A 182 11.19 0.32 -15.15
N ASP A 183 10.24 0.89 -15.87
CA ASP A 183 10.55 1.93 -16.85
C ASP A 183 11.17 3.14 -16.14
N GLU A 184 12.01 3.93 -16.85
CA GLU A 184 12.79 5.04 -16.27
C GLU A 184 11.98 6.16 -15.61
N ALA A 185 10.66 6.09 -15.64
CA ALA A 185 9.70 7.07 -15.13
C ALA A 185 9.19 6.76 -13.69
N LEU A 186 10.00 6.14 -12.82
CA LEU A 186 9.68 6.11 -11.38
C LEU A 186 9.60 7.57 -10.90
N HIS A 187 8.51 7.90 -10.24
CA HIS A 187 8.12 9.15 -9.57
C HIS A 187 6.79 9.72 -10.06
N THR A 188 5.97 8.86 -10.71
CA THR A 188 4.54 9.12 -10.81
C THR A 188 3.81 8.03 -10.02
N ALA A 189 2.81 8.43 -9.23
CA ALA A 189 2.16 7.51 -8.29
C ALA A 189 1.65 6.21 -8.96
N GLU A 190 1.14 6.27 -10.18
CA GLU A 190 0.65 5.08 -10.90
C GLU A 190 1.77 4.09 -11.29
N VAL A 191 2.97 4.58 -11.62
CA VAL A 191 4.13 3.73 -11.96
C VAL A 191 4.68 3.08 -10.70
N ASP A 192 4.76 3.83 -9.61
CA ASP A 192 5.24 3.34 -8.33
C ASP A 192 4.28 2.29 -7.74
N VAL A 193 2.96 2.48 -7.90
CA VAL A 193 1.96 1.47 -7.52
C VAL A 193 2.11 0.18 -8.35
N ALA A 194 2.28 0.29 -9.67
CA ALA A 194 2.45 -0.89 -10.51
C ALA A 194 3.72 -1.67 -10.13
N ALA A 195 4.84 -0.96 -9.94
CA ALA A 195 6.09 -1.55 -9.48
C ALA A 195 5.96 -2.18 -8.08
N THR A 196 5.21 -1.55 -7.17
CA THR A 196 4.93 -2.08 -5.83
C THR A 196 4.18 -3.40 -5.89
N LEU A 197 3.17 -3.51 -6.77
CA LEU A 197 2.43 -4.75 -6.99
C LEU A 197 3.34 -5.84 -7.57
N ASP A 198 4.21 -5.51 -8.54
CA ASP A 198 5.14 -6.46 -9.15
C ASP A 198 6.19 -6.95 -8.14
N VAL A 199 6.72 -6.05 -7.30
CA VAL A 199 7.63 -6.40 -6.20
C VAL A 199 6.95 -7.33 -5.21
N LEU A 200 5.68 -7.06 -4.84
CA LEU A 200 4.93 -7.93 -3.93
C LEU A 200 4.77 -9.34 -4.48
N GLU A 201 4.41 -9.48 -5.76
CA GLU A 201 4.27 -10.78 -6.41
C GLU A 201 5.59 -11.54 -6.48
N ALA A 202 6.67 -10.87 -6.88
CA ALA A 202 8.01 -11.46 -6.95
C ALA A 202 8.53 -11.87 -5.56
N LEU A 203 8.29 -11.04 -4.54
CA LEU A 203 8.64 -11.33 -3.15
C LEU A 203 7.87 -12.55 -2.63
N ALA A 204 6.56 -12.64 -2.90
CA ALA A 204 5.74 -13.77 -2.49
C ALA A 204 6.15 -15.06 -3.21
N ALA A 205 6.55 -14.98 -4.49
CA ALA A 205 7.10 -16.11 -5.24
C ALA A 205 8.46 -16.58 -4.68
N ALA A 206 9.32 -15.66 -4.27
CA ALA A 206 10.60 -15.97 -3.63
C ALA A 206 10.44 -16.54 -2.20
N HIS A 207 9.35 -16.21 -1.53
CA HIS A 207 9.08 -16.61 -0.14
C HIS A 207 7.67 -17.23 0.00
N PRO A 208 7.44 -18.45 -0.47
CA PRO A 208 6.12 -19.07 -0.57
C PRO A 208 5.31 -19.11 0.75
N LYS A 209 5.98 -19.15 1.89
CA LYS A 209 5.33 -19.10 3.21
C LYS A 209 4.51 -17.85 3.45
N LEU A 210 4.80 -16.75 2.77
CA LEU A 210 3.98 -15.53 2.84
C LEU A 210 2.62 -15.75 2.20
N SER A 211 2.55 -16.55 1.16
CA SER A 211 1.33 -16.85 0.43
C SER A 211 0.40 -17.80 1.20
N GLU A 212 0.91 -18.48 2.22
CA GLU A 212 0.14 -19.38 3.10
C GLU A 212 -0.62 -18.62 4.19
N LEU A 213 -0.24 -17.34 4.46
CA LEU A 213 -0.88 -16.53 5.49
C LEU A 213 -2.29 -16.12 5.05
N GLY A 214 -3.27 -16.29 5.92
CA GLY A 214 -4.59 -15.68 5.73
C GLY A 214 -4.54 -14.15 5.85
N PRO A 215 -5.60 -13.43 5.43
CA PRO A 215 -5.60 -11.96 5.45
C PRO A 215 -5.30 -11.34 6.83
N ASP A 216 -5.90 -11.86 7.89
CA ASP A 216 -5.68 -11.38 9.26
C ASP A 216 -4.28 -11.78 9.78
N GLU A 217 -3.82 -12.97 9.43
CA GLU A 217 -2.48 -13.45 9.77
C GLU A 217 -1.40 -12.61 9.09
N LEU A 218 -1.63 -12.21 7.84
CA LEU A 218 -0.72 -11.34 7.08
C LEU A 218 -0.56 -9.97 7.77
N VAL A 219 -1.66 -9.35 8.21
CA VAL A 219 -1.61 -8.09 8.95
C VAL A 219 -0.87 -8.26 10.29
N ALA A 220 -1.22 -9.29 11.05
CA ALA A 220 -0.57 -9.58 12.33
C ALA A 220 0.93 -9.91 12.19
N PHE A 221 1.30 -10.64 11.13
CA PHE A 221 2.70 -10.94 10.81
C PHE A 221 3.50 -9.66 10.56
N GLN A 222 2.99 -8.77 9.71
CA GLN A 222 3.63 -7.50 9.39
C GLN A 222 3.74 -6.58 10.61
N ALA A 223 2.69 -6.47 11.42
CA ALA A 223 2.70 -5.66 12.63
C ALA A 223 3.79 -6.13 13.62
N ARG A 224 3.95 -7.44 13.82
CA ARG A 224 5.03 -7.99 14.66
C ARG A 224 6.41 -7.74 14.06
N ALA A 225 6.56 -7.95 12.76
CA ALA A 225 7.84 -7.73 12.06
C ALA A 225 8.26 -6.26 12.11
N HIS A 226 7.32 -5.36 11.85
CA HIS A 226 7.56 -3.92 11.92
C HIS A 226 7.97 -3.49 13.33
N ARG A 227 7.25 -3.92 14.36
CA ARG A 227 7.59 -3.62 15.75
C ARG A 227 9.00 -4.07 16.10
N THR A 228 9.36 -5.30 15.79
CA THR A 228 10.70 -5.84 16.04
C THR A 228 11.79 -5.03 15.35
N TRP A 229 11.53 -4.62 14.10
CA TRP A 229 12.45 -3.76 13.36
C TRP A 229 12.55 -2.37 14.02
N ALA A 230 11.43 -1.74 14.34
CA ALA A 230 11.38 -0.39 14.90
C ALA A 230 12.08 -0.32 16.27
N GLU A 231 11.83 -1.28 17.15
CA GLU A 231 12.48 -1.39 18.46
C GLU A 231 14.01 -1.49 18.29
N SER A 232 14.49 -2.40 17.45
CA SER A 232 15.91 -2.60 17.17
C SER A 232 16.55 -1.36 16.54
N PHE A 233 15.84 -0.70 15.63
CA PHE A 233 16.28 0.55 15.02
C PHE A 233 16.35 1.69 16.03
N ASN A 234 15.36 1.83 16.90
CA ASN A 234 15.32 2.86 17.93
C ASN A 234 16.43 2.69 18.96
N GLU A 235 16.75 1.46 19.36
CA GLU A 235 17.93 1.18 20.21
C GLU A 235 19.25 1.59 19.54
N TRP A 236 19.38 1.29 18.24
CA TRP A 236 20.55 1.72 17.47
C TRP A 236 20.60 3.24 17.37
N LEU A 237 19.47 3.88 17.09
CA LEU A 237 19.34 5.33 16.93
C LEU A 237 19.69 6.06 18.21
N ALA A 238 19.21 5.61 19.36
CA ALA A 238 19.52 6.19 20.66
C ALA A 238 21.03 6.23 20.96
N ARG A 239 21.77 5.24 20.43
CA ARG A 239 23.24 5.18 20.58
C ARG A 239 24.00 6.03 19.57
N LYS A 240 23.48 6.18 18.33
CA LYS A 240 24.21 6.78 17.20
C LYS A 240 23.77 8.18 16.84
N ASN A 241 22.48 8.47 17.00
CA ASN A 241 21.89 9.78 16.66
C ASN A 241 20.65 10.06 17.53
N PRO A 242 20.84 10.38 18.81
CA PRO A 242 19.73 10.53 19.77
C PRO A 242 18.82 11.74 19.49
N SER A 243 19.24 12.66 18.61
CA SER A 243 18.41 13.82 18.21
C SER A 243 17.39 13.51 17.12
N ARG A 244 17.48 12.34 16.47
CA ARG A 244 16.53 11.94 15.44
C ARG A 244 15.30 11.31 16.07
N THR A 245 14.11 11.65 15.54
CA THR A 245 12.84 11.07 15.97
C THR A 245 12.84 9.54 15.81
N PRO A 246 12.47 8.80 16.86
CA PRO A 246 12.35 7.34 16.80
C PRO A 246 11.30 6.90 15.79
N ALA A 247 11.48 5.71 15.21
CA ALA A 247 10.46 5.08 14.40
C ALA A 247 9.25 4.67 15.25
N GLN A 248 8.05 4.85 14.72
CA GLN A 248 6.83 4.33 15.31
C GLN A 248 6.90 2.81 15.39
N THR A 249 6.42 2.24 16.50
CA THR A 249 6.42 0.79 16.72
C THR A 249 5.12 0.12 16.29
N ALA A 250 4.03 0.89 16.24
CA ALA A 250 2.75 0.42 15.72
C ALA A 250 2.71 0.42 14.20
N TRP A 251 1.92 -0.48 13.63
CA TRP A 251 1.70 -0.63 12.19
C TRP A 251 0.32 -1.28 11.96
N PRO A 252 -0.45 -0.89 10.95
CA PRO A 252 -0.12 0.05 9.88
C PRO A 252 -0.28 1.52 10.28
N LEU A 253 -1.01 1.82 11.33
CA LEU A 253 -1.20 3.17 11.84
C LEU A 253 -0.40 3.38 13.13
N PRO A 254 0.03 4.61 13.42
CA PRO A 254 0.61 4.94 14.71
C PRO A 254 -0.41 4.72 15.83
N ASP A 255 0.08 4.42 17.03
CA ASP A 255 -0.78 4.40 18.21
C ASP A 255 -1.44 5.77 18.36
N SER A 256 -2.76 5.78 18.59
CA SER A 256 -3.45 7.04 18.90
C SER A 256 -2.78 7.66 20.13
N PRO A 257 -2.50 8.98 20.12
CA PRO A 257 -2.02 9.62 21.32
C PRO A 257 -3.00 9.32 22.44
N THR A 258 -2.51 8.70 23.51
CA THR A 258 -3.27 8.53 24.75
C THR A 258 -3.56 9.92 25.29
N HIS A 259 -4.81 10.34 25.19
CA HIS A 259 -5.32 11.57 25.81
C HIS A 259 -5.31 11.50 27.34
#